data_9f507b1c7abcd05fea6c5f72723014b0
#
_entry.id   9f507b1c7abcd05fea6c5f72723014b0
#
_cell.length_a   1.000
_cell.length_b   1.000
_cell.length_c   1.000
_cell.angle_alpha   90.00
_cell.angle_beta   90.00
_cell.angle_gamma   90.00
#
_symmetry.space_group_name_H-M   'P 1'
#
loop_
_entity.id
_entity.type
_entity.pdbx_description
1 polymer ?
#
loop_
_entity_poly.entity_id
_entity_poly.type
_entity_poly.pdbx_seq_one_letter_code
_entity_poly.pdbx_strand_id
1 'polypeptide(L)'
;MNKKLLARVFVLPLLIYSNEIKESKQLNKIHANPFNDSYIVVFDGSPESFSIDKISIDKPKERTLKKLKFLSDEDTYAIKVFGKNGEFIYTLGIGNPFYANYQHIGYEDRLYMGGPVSSSKIEVAIPLHIEPTSFIISKRDITGKFKDIQEISIQ
;
A
#
# COMPACT_ATOMS: atom_id res chain seq x y z
N MET A 1 -48.86 -20.28 17.41
CA MET A 1 -48.26 -19.31 16.45
C MET A 1 -46.98 -18.75 17.03
N ASN A 2 -45.87 -19.19 16.50
CA ASN A 2 -44.52 -18.95 17.06
C ASN A 2 -44.01 -17.53 16.76
N LYS A 3 -43.93 -16.68 17.79
CA LYS A 3 -43.35 -15.30 17.75
C LYS A 3 -41.81 -15.23 17.74
N LYS A 4 -41.11 -16.31 17.40
CA LYS A 4 -39.62 -16.35 17.48
C LYS A 4 -38.87 -16.21 16.14
N LEU A 5 -39.56 -15.97 15.03
CA LEU A 5 -38.93 -15.95 13.70
C LEU A 5 -38.63 -14.56 13.12
N LEU A 6 -39.04 -13.48 13.80
CA LEU A 6 -38.90 -12.10 13.26
C LEU A 6 -37.66 -11.35 13.75
N ALA A 7 -36.88 -11.90 14.69
CA ALA A 7 -35.76 -11.19 15.28
C ALA A 7 -34.42 -11.40 14.53
N ARG A 8 -34.37 -12.31 13.53
CA ARG A 8 -33.09 -12.65 12.87
C ARG A 8 -32.77 -11.90 11.56
N VAL A 9 -33.73 -11.18 11.01
CA VAL A 9 -33.54 -10.54 9.68
C VAL A 9 -33.01 -9.10 9.76
N PHE A 10 -33.01 -8.47 10.95
CA PHE A 10 -32.63 -7.05 11.10
C PHE A 10 -31.16 -6.78 11.50
N VAL A 11 -30.36 -7.81 11.78
CA VAL A 11 -28.97 -7.62 12.25
C VAL A 11 -27.94 -7.58 11.12
N LEU A 12 -28.25 -8.15 9.93
CA LEU A 12 -27.31 -8.22 8.81
C LEU A 12 -26.95 -6.85 8.18
N PRO A 13 -27.88 -5.91 7.95
CA PRO A 13 -27.53 -4.63 7.33
C PRO A 13 -26.68 -3.72 8.23
N LEU A 14 -26.81 -3.83 9.56
CA LEU A 14 -26.01 -3.02 10.51
C LEU A 14 -24.54 -3.42 10.57
N LEU A 15 -24.21 -4.70 10.39
CA LEU A 15 -22.83 -5.19 10.36
C LEU A 15 -22.10 -4.77 9.07
N ILE A 16 -22.81 -4.75 7.94
CA ILE A 16 -22.24 -4.29 6.67
C ILE A 16 -21.94 -2.79 6.74
N TYR A 17 -22.87 -1.99 7.27
CA TYR A 17 -22.69 -0.55 7.45
C TYR A 17 -21.53 -0.20 8.40
N SER A 18 -21.31 -1.00 9.46
CA SER A 18 -20.22 -0.75 10.41
C SER A 18 -18.84 -1.07 9.82
N ASN A 19 -18.74 -2.02 8.89
CA ASN A 19 -17.50 -2.34 8.19
C ASN A 19 -17.13 -1.29 7.14
N GLU A 20 -18.09 -0.83 6.34
CA GLU A 20 -17.87 0.25 5.38
C GLU A 20 -17.45 1.56 6.05
N ILE A 21 -18.04 1.91 7.22
CA ILE A 21 -17.64 3.10 7.99
C ILE A 21 -16.23 2.93 8.59
N LYS A 22 -15.83 1.73 8.99
CA LYS A 22 -14.47 1.48 9.48
C LYS A 22 -13.44 1.56 8.35
N GLU A 23 -13.74 1.00 7.18
CA GLU A 23 -12.88 1.08 6.00
C GLU A 23 -12.74 2.52 5.49
N SER A 24 -13.84 3.28 5.42
CA SER A 24 -13.77 4.69 5.01
C SER A 24 -12.98 5.57 6.00
N LYS A 25 -13.05 5.29 7.30
CA LYS A 25 -12.25 5.99 8.32
C LYS A 25 -10.76 5.60 8.26
N GLN A 26 -10.45 4.36 7.88
CA GLN A 26 -9.06 3.94 7.63
C GLN A 26 -8.50 4.57 6.35
N LEU A 27 -9.29 4.63 5.28
CA LEU A 27 -8.94 5.32 4.03
C LEU A 27 -8.50 6.76 4.27
N ASN A 28 -9.26 7.52 5.07
CA ASN A 28 -8.91 8.90 5.40
C ASN A 28 -7.63 9.06 6.25
N LYS A 29 -7.18 7.99 6.93
CA LYS A 29 -5.93 8.01 7.70
C LYS A 29 -4.69 7.79 6.85
N ILE A 30 -4.83 7.13 5.70
CA ILE A 30 -3.71 6.72 4.83
C ILE A 30 -3.44 7.74 3.73
N HIS A 31 -4.49 8.45 3.28
CA HIS A 31 -4.33 9.41 2.20
C HIS A 31 -3.56 10.64 2.69
N ALA A 32 -2.28 10.68 2.30
CA ALA A 32 -1.53 11.91 2.29
C ALA A 32 -2.32 12.93 1.43
N ASN A 33 -2.62 14.07 2.02
CA ASN A 33 -3.34 15.13 1.30
C ASN A 33 -2.34 15.86 0.37
N PRO A 34 -2.65 16.09 -0.92
CA PRO A 34 -1.76 16.78 -1.83
C PRO A 34 -1.42 18.23 -1.40
N PHE A 35 -2.22 18.80 -0.51
CA PHE A 35 -2.02 20.16 -0.01
C PHE A 35 -1.22 20.23 1.30
N ASN A 36 -1.04 19.10 2.00
CA ASN A 36 -0.35 19.01 3.28
C ASN A 36 0.99 18.32 3.12
N ASP A 37 1.98 18.75 3.91
CA ASP A 37 3.26 18.08 4.00
C ASP A 37 3.12 16.64 4.52
N SER A 38 3.98 15.76 4.04
CA SER A 38 4.01 14.35 4.37
C SER A 38 5.47 13.88 4.45
N TYR A 39 5.72 12.80 5.14
CA TYR A 39 6.98 12.08 4.97
C TYR A 39 7.01 11.45 3.58
N ILE A 40 7.93 11.89 2.75
CA ILE A 40 8.22 11.28 1.46
C ILE A 40 9.39 10.31 1.67
N VAL A 41 9.08 9.03 1.62
CA VAL A 41 10.07 7.96 1.78
C VAL A 41 10.36 7.35 0.43
N VAL A 42 11.63 7.36 0.03
CA VAL A 42 12.11 6.74 -1.20
C VAL A 42 12.88 5.50 -0.81
N PHE A 43 12.40 4.36 -1.26
CA PHE A 43 13.11 3.09 -1.16
C PHE A 43 13.87 2.83 -2.46
N ASP A 44 15.10 2.35 -2.34
CA ASP A 44 15.85 1.69 -3.40
C ASP A 44 15.75 0.18 -3.19
N GLY A 45 15.23 -0.54 -4.17
CA GLY A 45 14.90 -1.95 -4.01
C GLY A 45 15.35 -2.82 -5.18
N SER A 46 15.62 -4.07 -4.85
CA SER A 46 15.72 -5.20 -5.75
C SER A 46 14.67 -6.26 -5.37
N PRO A 47 14.44 -7.32 -6.17
CA PRO A 47 13.49 -8.37 -5.84
C PRO A 47 13.72 -9.07 -4.49
N GLU A 48 14.90 -8.90 -3.88
CA GLU A 48 15.33 -9.60 -2.67
C GLU A 48 15.71 -8.66 -1.52
N SER A 49 15.95 -7.37 -1.79
CA SER A 49 16.45 -6.42 -0.78
C SER A 49 15.97 -5.01 -1.03
N PHE A 50 15.69 -4.28 0.05
CA PHE A 50 15.27 -2.89 0.03
C PHE A 50 16.10 -2.08 1.02
N SER A 51 16.32 -0.82 0.70
CA SER A 51 16.93 0.16 1.61
C SER A 51 16.21 1.50 1.49
N ILE A 52 16.27 2.31 2.53
CA ILE A 52 15.80 3.70 2.44
C ILE A 52 16.91 4.52 1.77
N ASP A 53 16.60 5.07 0.60
CA ASP A 53 17.46 6.00 -0.13
C ASP A 53 17.34 7.42 0.45
N LYS A 54 16.08 7.84 0.74
CA LYS A 54 15.80 9.19 1.23
C LYS A 54 14.53 9.24 2.04
N ILE A 55 14.54 10.06 3.10
CA ILE A 55 13.33 10.55 3.79
C ILE A 55 13.36 12.07 3.77
N SER A 56 12.25 12.69 3.40
CA SER A 56 12.08 14.15 3.44
C SER A 56 10.65 14.50 3.83
N ILE A 57 10.46 15.70 4.33
CA ILE A 57 9.12 16.26 4.55
C ILE A 57 8.85 17.22 3.39
N ASP A 58 7.82 16.94 2.62
CA ASP A 58 7.43 17.72 1.45
C ASP A 58 5.98 17.42 1.07
N LYS A 59 5.45 18.17 0.13
CA LYS A 59 4.15 17.89 -0.48
C LYS A 59 4.24 16.69 -1.41
N PRO A 60 3.36 15.70 -1.24
CA PRO A 60 3.39 14.52 -2.09
C PRO A 60 3.01 14.86 -3.53
N LYS A 61 3.75 14.30 -4.48
CA LYS A 61 3.43 14.45 -5.89
C LYS A 61 2.14 13.70 -6.23
N GLU A 62 1.36 14.24 -7.14
CA GLU A 62 0.11 13.59 -7.60
C GLU A 62 0.35 12.15 -8.10
N ARG A 63 1.47 11.91 -8.80
CA ARG A 63 1.87 10.57 -9.26
C ARG A 63 2.09 9.60 -8.11
N THR A 64 2.68 10.07 -7.00
CA THR A 64 2.90 9.25 -5.80
C THR A 64 1.57 8.91 -5.16
N LEU A 65 0.69 9.89 -4.98
CA LEU A 65 -0.64 9.70 -4.41
C LEU A 65 -1.50 8.72 -5.22
N LYS A 66 -1.44 8.77 -6.56
CA LYS A 66 -2.16 7.82 -7.43
C LYS A 66 -1.68 6.38 -7.30
N LYS A 67 -0.44 6.17 -6.85
CA LYS A 67 0.11 4.82 -6.63
C LYS A 67 -0.17 4.28 -5.24
N LEU A 68 -0.51 5.16 -4.28
CA LEU A 68 -0.83 4.74 -2.92
C LEU A 68 -2.19 4.06 -2.91
N LYS A 69 -2.21 2.79 -2.62
CA LYS A 69 -3.42 1.98 -2.51
C LYS A 69 -3.30 0.98 -1.37
N PHE A 70 -4.44 0.57 -0.85
CA PHE A 70 -4.49 -0.59 0.02
C PHE A 70 -4.04 -1.84 -0.70
N LEU A 71 -3.63 -2.81 0.09
CA LEU A 71 -3.26 -4.12 -0.40
C LEU A 71 -4.41 -4.75 -1.18
N SER A 72 -4.11 -5.22 -2.39
CA SER A 72 -5.03 -5.92 -3.28
C SER A 72 -4.46 -7.28 -3.71
N ASP A 73 -5.30 -8.10 -4.33
CA ASP A 73 -4.87 -9.41 -4.84
C ASP A 73 -3.87 -9.33 -6.00
N GLU A 74 -3.77 -8.18 -6.64
CA GLU A 74 -2.82 -7.91 -7.73
C GLU A 74 -1.42 -7.54 -7.24
N ASP A 75 -1.28 -7.20 -5.95
CA ASP A 75 0.01 -6.77 -5.42
C ASP A 75 0.93 -7.96 -5.19
N THR A 76 2.15 -7.87 -5.75
CA THR A 76 3.23 -8.82 -5.52
C THR A 76 4.05 -8.45 -4.30
N TYR A 77 4.19 -7.13 -4.04
CA TYR A 77 4.91 -6.60 -2.89
C TYR A 77 4.01 -5.65 -2.10
N ALA A 78 4.31 -5.54 -0.81
CA ALA A 78 3.63 -4.65 0.11
C ALA A 78 4.60 -4.05 1.12
N ILE A 79 4.25 -2.86 1.64
CA ILE A 79 4.97 -2.17 2.69
C ILE A 79 4.03 -2.03 3.89
N LYS A 80 4.38 -2.66 5.01
CA LYS A 80 3.72 -2.44 6.29
C LYS A 80 4.38 -1.26 6.98
N VAL A 81 3.58 -0.33 7.48
CA VAL A 81 4.03 0.90 8.15
C VAL A 81 3.79 0.76 9.64
N PHE A 82 4.83 1.04 10.43
CA PHE A 82 4.78 1.04 11.88
C PHE A 82 5.04 2.44 12.41
N GLY A 83 4.24 2.85 13.40
CA GLY A 83 4.28 4.17 13.99
C GLY A 83 5.22 4.28 15.19
N LYS A 84 5.12 5.39 15.93
CA LYS A 84 6.05 5.84 16.98
C LYS A 84 6.33 4.80 18.09
N ASN A 85 5.36 3.99 18.46
CA ASN A 85 5.50 3.00 19.52
C ASN A 85 5.70 1.58 18.98
N GLY A 86 6.06 1.44 17.70
CA GLY A 86 6.14 0.15 17.03
C GLY A 86 4.77 -0.46 16.74
N GLU A 87 3.68 0.32 16.84
CA GLU A 87 2.35 -0.16 16.48
C GLU A 87 2.20 -0.26 14.97
N PHE A 88 1.56 -1.33 14.52
CA PHE A 88 1.16 -1.49 13.13
C PHE A 88 0.07 -0.46 12.77
N ILE A 89 0.27 0.31 11.71
CA ILE A 89 -0.68 1.32 11.26
C ILE A 89 -1.49 0.82 10.05
N TYR A 90 -0.81 0.45 8.96
CA TYR A 90 -1.46 -0.05 7.74
C TYR A 90 -0.47 -0.76 6.81
N THR A 91 -1.02 -1.38 5.77
CA THR A 91 -0.24 -1.98 4.68
C THR A 91 -0.55 -1.27 3.36
N LEU A 92 0.49 -0.87 2.64
CA LEU A 92 0.41 -0.34 1.28
C LEU A 92 0.71 -1.44 0.27
N GLY A 93 -0.15 -1.62 -0.73
CA GLY A 93 0.16 -2.41 -1.91
C GLY A 93 1.02 -1.60 -2.88
N ILE A 94 2.11 -2.18 -3.36
CA ILE A 94 3.04 -1.50 -4.29
C ILE A 94 3.15 -2.22 -5.65
N GLY A 95 2.25 -3.15 -5.92
CA GLY A 95 2.26 -3.92 -7.17
C GLY A 95 3.49 -4.79 -7.32
N ASN A 96 4.00 -4.90 -8.54
CA ASN A 96 5.32 -5.47 -8.83
C ASN A 96 6.27 -4.37 -9.32
N PRO A 97 7.08 -3.77 -8.43
CA PRO A 97 7.99 -2.68 -8.81
C PRO A 97 9.17 -3.16 -9.68
N PHE A 98 9.38 -4.47 -9.80
CA PHE A 98 10.46 -5.08 -10.58
C PHE A 98 9.99 -5.64 -11.93
N TYR A 99 8.85 -5.14 -12.42
CA TYR A 99 8.38 -5.42 -13.77
C TYR A 99 8.03 -4.09 -14.45
N ALA A 100 8.82 -3.71 -15.46
CA ALA A 100 8.59 -2.51 -16.23
C ALA A 100 7.68 -2.79 -17.43
N ASN A 101 6.64 -1.99 -17.58
CA ASN A 101 5.77 -2.00 -18.75
C ASN A 101 6.15 -0.81 -19.63
N TYR A 102 6.47 -1.07 -20.90
CA TYR A 102 6.77 -0.06 -21.90
C TYR A 102 5.65 0.00 -22.93
N GLN A 103 5.12 1.18 -23.18
CA GLN A 103 4.21 1.42 -24.28
C GLN A 103 5.02 1.79 -25.52
N HIS A 104 4.96 1.00 -26.58
CA HIS A 104 5.55 1.34 -27.87
C HIS A 104 4.56 2.22 -28.65
N ILE A 105 4.88 3.51 -28.77
CA ILE A 105 4.13 4.43 -29.64
C ILE A 105 4.65 4.25 -31.05
N GLY A 106 3.78 3.82 -31.99
CA GLY A 106 4.11 3.73 -33.41
C GLY A 106 4.37 2.34 -33.97
N TYR A 107 4.19 1.28 -33.16
CA TYR A 107 4.23 -0.11 -33.63
C TYR A 107 2.85 -0.76 -33.43
N GLU A 108 2.11 -0.94 -34.50
CA GLU A 108 0.72 -1.43 -34.46
C GLU A 108 0.59 -2.88 -33.97
N ASP A 109 1.64 -3.69 -34.14
CA ASP A 109 1.61 -5.12 -33.81
C ASP A 109 1.98 -5.47 -32.34
N ARG A 110 2.56 -4.53 -31.58
CA ARG A 110 2.97 -4.72 -30.18
C ARG A 110 2.77 -3.47 -29.35
N LEU A 111 1.55 -3.24 -28.92
CA LEU A 111 1.16 -2.05 -28.12
C LEU A 111 1.85 -1.98 -26.75
N TYR A 112 2.19 -3.12 -26.14
CA TYR A 112 2.82 -3.19 -24.83
C TYR A 112 3.96 -4.19 -24.83
N MET A 113 5.10 -3.76 -24.35
CA MET A 113 6.22 -4.64 -24.02
C MET A 113 6.53 -4.46 -22.54
N GLY A 114 6.87 -5.54 -21.86
CA GLY A 114 7.26 -5.52 -20.46
C GLY A 114 8.37 -6.52 -20.19
N GLY A 115 9.07 -6.32 -19.09
CA GLY A 115 10.12 -7.22 -18.66
C GLY A 115 10.57 -6.98 -17.24
N PRO A 116 11.26 -7.98 -16.64
CA PRO A 116 11.83 -7.81 -15.32
C PRO A 116 12.93 -6.76 -15.32
N VAL A 117 13.00 -5.99 -14.23
CA VAL A 117 14.08 -5.05 -13.94
C VAL A 117 14.77 -5.45 -12.64
N SER A 118 16.10 -5.24 -12.57
CA SER A 118 16.91 -5.66 -11.42
C SER A 118 16.76 -4.71 -10.22
N SER A 119 16.37 -3.47 -10.45
CA SER A 119 16.19 -2.47 -9.38
C SER A 119 15.08 -1.49 -9.70
N SER A 120 14.49 -0.91 -8.66
CA SER A 120 13.45 0.10 -8.79
C SER A 120 13.46 1.05 -7.60
N LYS A 121 13.14 2.34 -7.86
CA LYS A 121 12.86 3.32 -6.80
C LYS A 121 11.37 3.38 -6.54
N ILE A 122 11.00 3.21 -5.27
CA ILE A 122 9.62 3.20 -4.81
C ILE A 122 9.44 4.39 -3.86
N GLU A 123 8.60 5.34 -4.27
CA GLU A 123 8.28 6.53 -3.48
C GLU A 123 6.91 6.36 -2.84
N VAL A 124 6.84 6.52 -1.52
CA VAL A 124 5.60 6.51 -0.75
C VAL A 124 5.46 7.81 0.04
N ALA A 125 4.22 8.24 0.26
CA ALA A 125 3.92 9.41 1.06
C ALA A 125 3.11 8.98 2.29
N ILE A 126 3.59 9.37 3.48
CA ILE A 126 2.99 9.01 4.77
C ILE A 126 2.60 10.30 5.49
N PRO A 127 1.34 10.45 5.93
CA PRO A 127 0.91 11.63 6.66
C PRO A 127 1.78 11.89 7.90
N LEU A 128 2.09 13.17 8.19
CA LEU A 128 3.01 13.54 9.28
C LEU A 128 2.57 13.03 10.65
N HIS A 129 1.26 12.92 10.89
CA HIS A 129 0.72 12.48 12.18
C HIS A 129 1.02 11.00 12.51
N ILE A 130 1.50 10.22 11.52
CA ILE A 130 1.82 8.79 11.71
C ILE A 130 3.17 8.60 12.37
N GLU A 131 4.12 9.52 12.15
CA GLU A 131 5.50 9.43 12.70
C GLU A 131 6.07 8.01 12.51
N PRO A 132 6.34 7.58 11.27
CA PRO A 132 6.78 6.21 10.99
C PRO A 132 8.15 5.95 11.63
N THR A 133 8.33 4.76 12.22
CA THR A 133 9.59 4.34 12.86
C THR A 133 10.24 3.15 12.17
N SER A 134 9.43 2.30 11.55
CA SER A 134 9.94 1.17 10.78
C SER A 134 8.96 0.74 9.68
N PHE A 135 9.50 0.00 8.73
CA PHE A 135 8.77 -0.60 7.62
C PHE A 135 9.08 -2.08 7.55
N ILE A 136 8.07 -2.91 7.25
CA ILE A 136 8.29 -4.28 6.87
C ILE A 136 7.91 -4.46 5.42
N ILE A 137 8.85 -4.94 4.62
CA ILE A 137 8.61 -5.31 3.23
C ILE A 137 8.09 -6.74 3.22
N SER A 138 6.99 -6.96 2.53
CA SER A 138 6.38 -8.27 2.35
C SER A 138 6.27 -8.59 0.87
N LYS A 139 6.43 -9.86 0.53
CA LYS A 139 6.31 -10.38 -0.83
C LYS A 139 5.28 -11.50 -0.86
N ARG A 140 4.45 -11.53 -1.88
CA ARG A 140 3.48 -12.60 -2.12
C ARG A 140 4.20 -13.85 -2.60
N ASP A 141 3.96 -14.97 -1.95
CA ASP A 141 4.49 -16.26 -2.35
C ASP A 141 3.62 -16.93 -3.43
N ILE A 142 4.06 -18.09 -3.91
CA ILE A 142 3.36 -18.89 -4.93
C ILE A 142 1.98 -19.38 -4.47
N THR A 143 1.71 -19.40 -3.16
CA THR A 143 0.41 -19.77 -2.58
C THR A 143 -0.54 -18.59 -2.45
N GLY A 144 -0.12 -17.38 -2.87
CA GLY A 144 -0.88 -16.15 -2.78
C GLY A 144 -0.80 -15.47 -1.39
N LYS A 145 0.01 -15.98 -0.46
CA LYS A 145 0.18 -15.41 0.88
C LYS A 145 1.35 -14.45 0.93
N PHE A 146 1.18 -13.34 1.66
CA PHE A 146 2.29 -12.43 1.94
C PHE A 146 3.20 -12.98 3.03
N LYS A 147 4.51 -12.95 2.75
CA LYS A 147 5.57 -13.24 3.71
C LYS A 147 6.44 -12.01 3.89
N ASP A 148 6.76 -11.71 5.13
CA ASP A 148 7.68 -10.65 5.48
C ASP A 148 9.09 -11.07 5.08
N ILE A 149 9.77 -10.24 4.29
CA ILE A 149 11.11 -10.53 3.76
C ILE A 149 12.18 -9.64 4.36
N GLN A 150 11.80 -8.46 4.83
CA GLN A 150 12.77 -7.51 5.40
C GLN A 150 12.09 -6.49 6.31
N GLU A 151 12.75 -6.16 7.43
CA GLU A 151 12.43 -5.02 8.27
C GLU A 151 13.47 -3.92 8.07
N ILE A 152 13.02 -2.66 8.00
CA ILE A 152 13.84 -1.47 7.80
C ILE A 152 13.43 -0.45 8.86
N SER A 153 14.34 -0.12 9.77
CA SER A 153 14.12 0.90 10.80
C SER A 153 14.58 2.26 10.31
N ILE A 154 13.84 3.29 10.69
CA ILE A 154 14.25 4.69 10.51
C ILE A 154 15.18 5.04 11.68
N GLN A 155 16.41 5.40 11.36
CA GLN A 155 17.42 5.86 12.34
C GLN A 155 17.32 7.37 12.53
#